data_70590f1da76fcd86af66b62cf59abc7a
#
_entry.id   70590f1da76fcd86af66b62cf59abc7a
#
_cell.length_a   1.000
_cell.length_b   1.000
_cell.length_c   1.000
_cell.angle_alpha   90.00
_cell.angle_beta   90.00
_cell.angle_gamma   90.00
#
_symmetry.space_group_name_H-M   'P 1'
#
loop_
_entity.id
_entity.type
_entity.pdbx_description
1 polymer ?
#
loop_
_entity_poly.entity_id
_entity_poly.type
_entity_poly.pdbx_seq_one_letter_code
_entity_poly.pdbx_strand_id
1 'polypeptide(L)'
;MKKIEAVIKPFKLEEVKDALNGIGVTGMTIMEVKGFGRQRGHKEIYRGAEYQVDFVPKLHLGLVVDDDLAPQVIEVIQKKAKTGKIGDGKIFVSSMDQAIRIRTGETGLNAI
;
A
#
# COMPACT_ATOMS: atom_id res chain seq x y z
N MET A 1 -4.32 -16.22 7.67
CA MET A 1 -4.50 -14.90 6.99
C MET A 1 -3.25 -14.06 7.13
N LYS A 2 -2.95 -13.30 6.10
CA LYS A 2 -1.84 -12.35 6.11
C LYS A 2 -2.37 -10.94 5.90
N LYS A 3 -1.85 -10.01 6.68
CA LYS A 3 -2.03 -8.58 6.42
C LYS A 3 -0.87 -8.11 5.56
N ILE A 4 -1.21 -7.50 4.44
CA ILE A 4 -0.23 -6.94 3.51
C ILE A 4 -0.44 -5.43 3.49
N GLU A 5 0.63 -4.71 3.78
CA GLU A 5 0.65 -3.26 3.75
C GLU A 5 1.70 -2.83 2.73
N ALA A 6 1.34 -1.92 1.87
CA ALA A 6 2.27 -1.42 0.85
C ALA A 6 2.22 0.10 0.82
N VAL A 7 3.39 0.72 0.86
CA VAL A 7 3.53 2.17 0.67
C VAL A 7 4.09 2.36 -0.73
N ILE A 8 3.33 3.03 -1.58
CA ILE A 8 3.65 3.15 -3.01
C ILE A 8 3.59 4.61 -3.48
N LYS A 9 4.16 4.86 -4.64
CA LYS A 9 3.97 6.15 -5.33
C LYS A 9 2.50 6.30 -5.74
N PRO A 10 1.89 7.48 -5.55
CA PRO A 10 0.45 7.65 -5.78
C PRO A 10 -0.02 7.30 -7.20
N PHE A 11 0.77 7.62 -8.23
CA PHE A 11 0.38 7.37 -9.62
C PHE A 11 0.37 5.89 -10.01
N LYS A 12 0.85 5.01 -9.12
CA LYS A 12 0.83 3.56 -9.34
C LYS A 12 -0.45 2.87 -8.86
N LEU A 13 -1.33 3.60 -8.20
CA LEU A 13 -2.52 3.01 -7.58
C LEU A 13 -3.38 2.23 -8.57
N GLU A 14 -3.71 2.81 -9.72
CA GLU A 14 -4.63 2.17 -10.66
C GLU A 14 -4.06 0.86 -11.22
N GLU A 15 -2.79 0.83 -11.57
CA GLU A 15 -2.13 -0.38 -12.04
C GLU A 15 -2.16 -1.48 -10.98
N VAL A 16 -1.84 -1.13 -9.73
CA VAL A 16 -1.83 -2.08 -8.60
C VAL A 16 -3.24 -2.59 -8.34
N LYS A 17 -4.21 -1.70 -8.26
CA LYS A 17 -5.61 -2.05 -8.00
C LYS A 17 -6.15 -2.99 -9.06
N ASP A 18 -5.95 -2.68 -10.34
CA ASP A 18 -6.45 -3.49 -11.44
C ASP A 18 -5.82 -4.89 -11.44
N ALA A 19 -4.52 -4.96 -11.19
CA ALA A 19 -3.81 -6.23 -11.15
C ALA A 19 -4.25 -7.08 -9.94
N LEU A 20 -4.48 -6.48 -8.79
CA LEU A 20 -4.98 -7.20 -7.60
C LEU A 20 -6.41 -7.71 -7.83
N ASN A 21 -7.26 -6.90 -8.43
CA ASN A 21 -8.61 -7.32 -8.79
C ASN A 21 -8.58 -8.52 -9.74
N GLY A 22 -7.64 -8.53 -10.68
CA GLY A 22 -7.46 -9.62 -11.64
C GLY A 22 -7.08 -10.97 -11.01
N ILE A 23 -6.53 -10.99 -9.81
CA ILE A 23 -6.19 -12.22 -9.07
C ILE A 23 -7.17 -12.53 -7.94
N GLY A 24 -8.31 -11.85 -7.90
CA GLY A 24 -9.38 -12.14 -6.95
C GLY A 24 -9.38 -11.31 -5.66
N VAL A 25 -8.54 -10.29 -5.55
CA VAL A 25 -8.59 -9.36 -4.43
C VAL A 25 -9.72 -8.36 -4.68
N THR A 26 -10.71 -8.36 -3.80
CA THR A 26 -11.92 -7.53 -3.98
C THR A 26 -12.01 -6.38 -2.99
N GLY A 27 -11.16 -6.37 -1.96
CA GLY A 27 -11.17 -5.34 -0.93
C GLY A 27 -9.79 -4.83 -0.59
N MET A 28 -9.66 -3.52 -0.45
CA MET A 28 -8.42 -2.88 -0.10
C MET A 28 -8.72 -1.53 0.56
N THR A 29 -8.00 -1.22 1.62
CA THR A 29 -8.08 0.09 2.25
C THR A 29 -6.93 0.95 1.74
N ILE A 30 -7.23 2.20 1.42
CA ILE A 30 -6.25 3.15 0.89
C ILE A 30 -6.22 4.36 1.79
N MET A 31 -5.01 4.79 2.17
CA MET A 31 -4.79 6.01 2.94
C MET A 31 -3.78 6.89 2.23
N GLU A 32 -4.04 8.18 2.20
CA GLU A 32 -3.06 9.16 1.77
C GLU A 32 -2.11 9.43 2.94
N VAL A 33 -0.82 9.27 2.68
CA VAL A 33 0.22 9.45 3.68
C VAL A 33 1.36 10.28 3.13
N LYS A 34 2.25 10.71 4.01
CA LYS A 34 3.48 11.38 3.62
C LYS A 34 4.65 10.53 4.06
N GLY A 35 5.60 10.33 3.15
CA GLY A 35 6.79 9.56 3.43
C GLY A 35 8.00 10.44 3.64
N PHE A 36 8.87 10.01 4.53
CA PHE A 36 10.21 10.55 4.72
C PHE A 36 11.20 9.42 4.52
N GLY A 37 12.20 9.64 3.66
CA GLY A 37 13.16 8.59 3.38
C GLY A 37 14.20 9.04 2.35
N ARG A 38 14.64 8.07 1.52
CA ARG A 38 15.65 8.33 0.50
C ARG A 38 15.17 9.25 -0.62
N GLN A 39 13.90 9.17 -0.97
CA GLN A 39 13.30 10.09 -1.93
C GLN A 39 13.12 11.43 -1.23
N ARG A 40 13.88 12.42 -1.66
CA ARG A 40 13.76 13.76 -1.11
C ARG A 40 12.59 14.50 -1.73
N GLY A 41 11.96 15.35 -0.95
CA GLY A 41 10.97 16.28 -1.42
C GLY A 41 11.60 17.39 -2.25
N HIS A 42 10.85 18.42 -2.49
CA HIS A 42 11.26 19.58 -3.24
C HIS A 42 11.53 20.77 -2.30
N LYS A 43 12.15 21.81 -2.83
CA LYS A 43 12.33 23.05 -2.11
C LYS A 43 11.14 23.98 -2.32
N GLU A 44 10.72 24.64 -1.27
CA GLU A 44 9.67 25.64 -1.32
C GLU A 44 10.18 26.98 -0.75
N ILE A 45 9.60 28.08 -1.21
CA ILE A 45 9.89 29.41 -0.70
C ILE A 45 8.70 29.87 0.14
N TYR A 46 8.98 30.26 1.37
CA TYR A 46 7.98 30.80 2.28
C TYR A 46 8.52 32.06 2.95
N ARG A 47 7.79 33.18 2.81
CA ARG A 47 8.20 34.48 3.35
C ARG A 47 9.63 34.89 2.95
N GLY A 48 10.02 34.58 1.71
CA GLY A 48 11.35 34.90 1.21
C GLY A 48 12.46 33.97 1.65
N ALA A 49 12.18 32.95 2.46
CA ALA A 49 13.15 31.93 2.87
C ALA A 49 12.87 30.64 2.12
N GLU A 50 13.94 29.94 1.73
CA GLU A 50 13.86 28.66 1.06
C GLU A 50 13.85 27.53 2.08
N TYR A 51 12.89 26.61 1.95
CA TYR A 51 12.77 25.44 2.82
C TYR A 51 12.92 24.17 2.03
N GLN A 52 13.65 23.20 2.60
CA GLN A 52 13.69 21.83 2.09
C GLN A 52 12.43 21.11 2.54
N VAL A 53 11.65 20.61 1.57
CA VAL A 53 10.49 19.76 1.85
C VAL A 53 10.96 18.32 1.84
N ASP A 54 10.99 17.71 3.02
CA ASP A 54 11.49 16.34 3.20
C ASP A 54 10.41 15.27 3.08
N PHE A 55 9.14 15.66 3.13
CA PHE A 55 8.01 14.74 3.06
C PHE A 55 7.45 14.67 1.66
N VAL A 56 7.18 13.47 1.19
CA VAL A 56 6.69 13.19 -0.16
C VAL A 56 5.36 12.46 -0.05
N PRO A 57 4.34 12.86 -0.85
CA PRO A 57 3.07 12.12 -0.88
C PRO A 57 3.27 10.68 -1.28
N LYS A 58 2.60 9.79 -0.56
CA LYS A 58 2.55 8.35 -0.80
C LYS A 58 1.14 7.85 -0.57
N LEU A 59 0.85 6.65 -1.04
CA LEU A 59 -0.35 5.93 -0.67
C LEU A 59 0.02 4.71 0.16
N HIS A 60 -0.73 4.49 1.22
CA HIS A 60 -0.63 3.30 2.05
C HIS A 60 -1.82 2.39 1.73
N LEU A 61 -1.53 1.21 1.22
CA LEU A 61 -2.52 0.19 0.90
C LEU A 61 -2.53 -0.84 2.01
N GLY A 62 -3.71 -1.27 2.42
CA GLY A 62 -3.87 -2.33 3.40
C GLY A 62 -4.87 -3.36 2.94
N LEU A 63 -4.50 -4.63 2.99
CA LEU A 63 -5.40 -5.73 2.67
C LEU A 63 -5.06 -6.96 3.49
N VAL A 64 -6.06 -7.79 3.71
CA VAL A 64 -5.92 -9.07 4.39
C VAL A 64 -6.36 -10.16 3.43
N VAL A 65 -5.53 -11.17 3.25
CA VAL A 65 -5.78 -12.25 2.31
C VAL A 65 -5.48 -13.60 2.94
N ASP A 66 -5.96 -14.67 2.32
CA ASP A 66 -5.60 -16.03 2.67
C ASP A 66 -4.08 -16.21 2.50
N ASP A 67 -3.49 -17.04 3.36
CA ASP A 67 -2.08 -17.40 3.27
C ASP A 67 -1.70 -17.91 1.88
N ASP A 68 -2.58 -18.66 1.24
CA ASP A 68 -2.32 -19.24 -0.08
C ASP A 68 -2.24 -18.18 -1.18
N LEU A 69 -2.95 -17.08 -1.03
CA LEU A 69 -2.97 -15.98 -2.01
C LEU A 69 -1.86 -14.96 -1.76
N ALA A 70 -1.36 -14.88 -0.53
CA ALA A 70 -0.41 -13.84 -0.14
C ALA A 70 0.84 -13.74 -1.02
N PRO A 71 1.52 -14.84 -1.39
CA PRO A 71 2.70 -14.75 -2.26
C PRO A 71 2.40 -14.08 -3.61
N GLN A 72 1.26 -14.39 -4.21
CA GLN A 72 0.86 -13.81 -5.49
C GLN A 72 0.53 -12.33 -5.36
N VAL A 73 -0.13 -11.94 -4.26
CA VAL A 73 -0.43 -10.54 -3.97
C VAL A 73 0.85 -9.73 -3.85
N ILE A 74 1.82 -10.23 -3.11
CA ILE A 74 3.12 -9.57 -2.91
C ILE A 74 3.82 -9.38 -4.27
N GLU A 75 3.87 -10.43 -5.08
CA GLU A 75 4.51 -10.37 -6.40
C GLU A 75 3.84 -9.34 -7.30
N VAL A 76 2.51 -9.31 -7.33
CA VAL A 76 1.74 -8.37 -8.15
C VAL A 76 2.03 -6.93 -7.71
N ILE A 77 1.98 -6.65 -6.41
CA ILE A 77 2.24 -5.30 -5.91
C ILE A 77 3.68 -4.89 -6.27
N GLN A 78 4.64 -5.75 -6.04
CA GLN A 78 6.04 -5.45 -6.32
C GLN A 78 6.25 -5.11 -7.80
N LYS A 79 5.70 -5.90 -8.70
CA LYS A 79 5.83 -5.66 -10.14
C LYS A 79 5.15 -4.38 -10.58
N LYS A 80 3.91 -4.17 -10.15
CA LYS A 80 3.09 -3.05 -10.65
C LYS A 80 3.44 -1.72 -10.02
N ALA A 81 3.92 -1.71 -8.79
CA ALA A 81 4.32 -0.48 -8.10
C ALA A 81 5.76 -0.04 -8.44
N LYS A 82 6.55 -0.92 -9.03
CA LYS A 82 7.97 -0.65 -9.30
C LYS A 82 8.15 0.34 -10.43
N THR A 83 8.98 1.37 -10.19
CA THR A 83 9.50 2.24 -11.26
C THR A 83 11.01 2.00 -11.49
N GLY A 84 11.68 1.38 -10.53
CA GLY A 84 13.13 1.20 -10.52
C GLY A 84 13.90 2.40 -9.97
N LYS A 85 13.18 3.42 -9.50
CA LYS A 85 13.77 4.63 -8.93
C LYS A 85 13.60 4.67 -7.42
N ILE A 86 14.41 5.46 -6.76
CA ILE A 86 14.28 5.70 -5.32
C ILE A 86 12.87 6.22 -5.02
N GLY A 87 12.29 5.74 -3.93
CA GLY A 87 10.94 6.14 -3.51
C GLY A 87 9.84 5.18 -3.95
N ASP A 88 10.17 4.04 -4.54
CA ASP A 88 9.19 3.03 -4.93
C ASP A 88 8.38 2.46 -3.75
N GLY A 89 8.92 2.57 -2.54
CA GLY A 89 8.22 2.15 -1.34
C GLY A 89 8.59 0.76 -0.87
N LYS A 90 7.73 0.22 0.00
CA LYS A 90 7.97 -1.07 0.66
C LYS A 90 6.67 -1.82 0.84
N ILE A 91 6.81 -3.12 0.98
CA ILE A 91 5.69 -4.02 1.33
C ILE A 91 6.02 -4.64 2.68
N PHE A 92 5.05 -4.61 3.59
CA PHE A 92 5.14 -5.23 4.90
C PHE A 92 4.11 -6.34 5.00
N VAL A 93 4.53 -7.49 5.50
CA VAL A 93 3.66 -8.65 5.63
C VAL A 93 3.68 -9.11 7.08
N SER A 94 2.49 -9.30 7.64
CA SER A 94 2.34 -9.80 9.01
C SER A 94 1.23 -10.83 9.07
N SER A 95 1.27 -11.68 10.09
CA SER A 95 0.18 -12.61 10.36
C SER A 95 -1.00 -11.87 10.95
N MET A 96 -2.21 -12.23 10.50
CA MET A 96 -3.45 -11.68 11.03
C MET A 96 -4.16 -12.76 11.83
N ASP A 97 -4.33 -12.53 13.13
CA ASP A 97 -4.90 -13.52 14.03
C ASP A 97 -6.40 -13.68 13.80
N GLN A 98 -7.12 -12.59 13.55
CA GLN A 98 -8.57 -12.62 13.49
C GLN A 98 -9.09 -11.54 12.56
N ALA A 99 -10.15 -11.85 11.83
CA ALA A 99 -10.91 -10.89 11.04
C ALA A 99 -12.40 -11.11 11.33
N ILE A 100 -13.15 -10.03 11.45
CA ILE A 100 -14.59 -10.07 11.74
C ILE A 100 -15.27 -9.07 10.81
N ARG A 101 -16.26 -9.53 10.07
CA ARG A 101 -17.06 -8.65 9.22
C ARG A 101 -18.11 -7.95 10.07
N ILE A 102 -18.09 -6.64 10.09
CA ILE A 102 -18.97 -5.87 10.96
C ILE A 102 -20.45 -6.13 10.67
N ARG A 103 -20.84 -6.11 9.40
CA ARG A 103 -22.25 -6.27 9.01
C ARG A 103 -22.83 -7.62 9.39
N THR A 104 -22.08 -8.70 9.23
CA THR A 104 -22.58 -10.06 9.35
C THR A 104 -22.10 -10.81 10.58
N GLY A 105 -21.01 -10.35 11.20
CA GLY A 105 -20.36 -11.07 12.29
C GLY A 105 -19.55 -12.30 11.84
N GLU A 106 -19.44 -12.54 10.53
CA GLU A 106 -18.61 -13.63 10.02
C GLU A 106 -17.16 -13.44 10.40
N THR A 107 -16.45 -14.54 10.63
CA THR A 107 -15.07 -14.53 11.12
C THR A 107 -14.13 -15.28 10.19
N GLY A 108 -12.82 -15.03 10.36
CA GLY A 108 -11.78 -15.70 9.61
C GLY A 108 -11.85 -15.42 8.11
N LEU A 109 -11.62 -16.44 7.29
CA LEU A 109 -11.62 -16.29 5.83
C LEU A 109 -12.97 -15.84 5.27
N ASN A 110 -14.07 -16.16 5.95
CA ASN A 110 -15.40 -15.71 5.54
C ASN A 110 -15.62 -14.21 5.76
N ALA A 111 -14.76 -13.56 6.54
CA ALA A 111 -14.83 -12.13 6.84
C ALA A 111 -14.07 -11.25 5.84
N ILE A 112 -13.27 -11.86 5.00
CA ILE A 112 -12.41 -11.14 4.06
C ILE A 112 -12.74 -11.38 2.61
#